data_82da18d6bab75051035f82dea03e39c7
#
_entry.id   82da18d6bab75051035f82dea03e39c7
#
_cell.length_a   1.000
_cell.length_b   1.000
_cell.length_c   1.000
_cell.angle_alpha   90.00
_cell.angle_beta   90.00
_cell.angle_gamma   90.00
#
_symmetry.space_group_name_H-M   'P 1'
#
loop_
_entity.id
_entity.type
_entity.pdbx_description
1 polymer ?
#
loop_
_entity_poly.entity_id
_entity_poly.type
_entity_poly.pdbx_seq_one_letter_code
_entity_poly.pdbx_strand_id
1 'polypeptide(L)'
;MSVSIEHKEIAPATRVVTITGKLLLGTDSAAELAKLVPQLVDAGARNLVFDLSGLTRIDSTGIGRFIDTYGRLKQSGGQMRLAGAAGAVREQFRLTRLDHVFSFYPTVEAACQGIPVS
;
A
#
# COMPACT_ATOMS: atom_id res chain seq x y z
N MET A 1 15.50 0.20 15.68
CA MET A 1 14.93 -0.57 14.59
C MET A 1 14.30 0.33 13.55
N SER A 2 14.81 0.33 12.36
CA SER A 2 14.30 1.22 11.34
C SER A 2 13.14 0.58 10.59
N VAL A 3 12.18 1.40 10.26
CA VAL A 3 11.11 1.08 9.31
C VAL A 3 11.50 1.74 8.00
N SER A 4 11.31 1.07 6.90
CA SER A 4 11.60 1.70 5.62
C SER A 4 10.41 1.66 4.69
N ILE A 5 10.30 2.72 3.89
CA ILE A 5 9.35 2.81 2.80
C ILE A 5 10.16 3.15 1.57
N GLU A 6 10.10 2.28 0.57
CA GLU A 6 10.77 2.50 -0.70
C GLU A 6 9.73 2.42 -1.81
N HIS A 7 9.99 3.10 -2.90
CA HIS A 7 9.07 3.03 -4.04
C HIS A 7 9.87 3.08 -5.34
N LYS A 8 9.29 2.48 -6.36
CA LYS A 8 9.87 2.53 -7.70
C LYS A 8 8.77 2.56 -8.74
N GLU A 9 9.06 3.22 -9.84
CA GLU A 9 8.19 3.24 -11.01
C GLU A 9 8.43 1.98 -11.83
N ILE A 10 7.37 1.24 -12.12
CA ILE A 10 7.45 0.04 -12.97
C ILE A 10 6.75 0.24 -14.31
N ALA A 11 5.95 1.31 -14.41
CA ALA A 11 5.27 1.74 -15.63
C ALA A 11 4.92 3.22 -15.43
N PRO A 12 4.58 3.98 -16.48
CA PRO A 12 4.38 5.43 -16.35
C PRO A 12 3.39 5.84 -15.26
N ALA A 13 2.34 5.06 -15.04
CA ALA A 13 1.33 5.41 -14.04
C ALA A 13 1.30 4.44 -12.87
N THR A 14 2.33 3.60 -12.71
CA THR A 14 2.35 2.54 -11.70
C THR A 14 3.59 2.60 -10.84
N ARG A 15 3.40 2.55 -9.53
CA ARG A 15 4.48 2.51 -8.54
C ARG A 15 4.31 1.29 -7.65
N VAL A 16 5.41 0.65 -7.31
CA VAL A 16 5.45 -0.34 -6.24
C VAL A 16 6.00 0.34 -5.00
N VAL A 17 5.25 0.29 -3.93
CA VAL A 17 5.64 0.87 -2.64
C VAL A 17 5.90 -0.27 -1.67
N THR A 18 7.13 -0.40 -1.21
CA THR A 18 7.55 -1.46 -0.30
C THR A 18 7.63 -0.91 1.11
N ILE A 19 6.94 -1.55 2.04
CA ILE A 19 6.93 -1.14 3.45
C ILE A 19 7.46 -2.30 4.28
N THR A 20 8.51 -2.04 5.06
CA THR A 20 9.09 -3.04 5.96
C THR A 20 9.02 -2.56 7.40
N GLY A 21 8.91 -3.49 8.33
CA GLY A 21 8.87 -3.19 9.76
C GLY A 21 7.45 -3.07 10.29
N LYS A 22 7.16 -1.96 10.97
CA LYS A 22 5.88 -1.77 11.66
C LYS A 22 5.24 -0.46 11.24
N LEU A 23 3.95 -0.50 10.96
CA LEU A 23 3.17 0.68 10.55
C LEU A 23 2.16 0.98 11.66
N LEU A 24 2.62 1.69 12.69
CA LEU A 24 1.88 1.91 13.92
C LEU A 24 1.80 3.39 14.26
N LEU A 25 0.87 3.74 15.15
CA LEU A 25 0.75 5.09 15.69
C LEU A 25 2.10 5.54 16.28
N GLY A 26 2.52 6.74 15.92
CA GLY A 26 3.77 7.31 16.40
C GLY A 26 5.01 6.86 15.67
N THR A 27 4.89 5.99 14.68
CA THR A 27 6.05 5.63 13.86
C THR A 27 6.24 6.64 12.73
N ASP A 28 7.51 6.84 12.34
CA ASP A 28 7.82 7.74 11.22
C ASP A 28 7.22 7.22 9.91
N SER A 29 7.09 5.91 9.78
CA SER A 29 6.55 5.30 8.56
C SER A 29 5.10 5.70 8.28
N ALA A 30 4.26 5.82 9.31
CA ALA A 30 2.88 6.26 9.12
C ALA A 30 2.84 7.69 8.56
N ALA A 31 3.70 8.58 9.10
CA ALA A 31 3.80 9.95 8.63
C ALA A 31 4.40 10.03 7.23
N GLU A 32 5.43 9.22 6.94
CA GLU A 32 6.04 9.16 5.61
C GLU A 32 5.04 8.72 4.56
N LEU A 33 4.26 7.69 4.85
CA LEU A 33 3.27 7.18 3.92
C LEU A 33 2.21 8.25 3.62
N ALA A 34 1.79 8.98 4.65
CA ALA A 34 0.82 10.05 4.50
C ALA A 34 1.31 11.17 3.57
N LYS A 35 2.63 11.39 3.51
CA LYS A 35 3.23 12.38 2.62
C LYS A 35 3.50 11.81 1.24
N LEU A 36 3.96 10.57 1.18
CA LEU A 36 4.38 9.96 -0.08
C LEU A 36 3.22 9.76 -1.05
N VAL A 37 2.09 9.27 -0.56
CA VAL A 37 0.97 8.93 -1.45
C VAL A 37 0.46 10.15 -2.24
N PRO A 38 0.20 11.32 -1.60
CA PRO A 38 -0.18 12.49 -2.38
C PRO A 38 0.86 12.90 -3.41
N GLN A 39 2.15 12.80 -3.06
CA GLN A 39 3.23 13.14 -3.99
C GLN A 39 3.21 12.23 -5.21
N LEU A 40 3.01 10.93 -5.01
CA LEU A 40 2.97 9.99 -6.13
C LEU A 40 1.76 10.23 -7.02
N VAL A 41 0.60 10.49 -6.42
CA VAL A 41 -0.62 10.76 -7.18
C VAL A 41 -0.48 12.07 -7.96
N ASP A 42 0.09 13.10 -7.35
CA ASP A 42 0.33 14.38 -8.02
C ASP A 42 1.32 14.25 -9.16
N ALA A 43 2.26 13.30 -9.05
CA ALA A 43 3.22 13.00 -10.10
C ALA A 43 2.66 12.10 -11.21
N GLY A 44 1.39 11.73 -11.13
CA GLY A 44 0.71 10.96 -12.17
C GLY A 44 0.47 9.49 -11.88
N ALA A 45 0.84 9.01 -10.70
CA ALA A 45 0.59 7.62 -10.35
C ALA A 45 -0.91 7.37 -10.23
N ARG A 46 -1.37 6.27 -10.84
CA ARG A 46 -2.77 5.85 -10.78
C ARG A 46 -2.91 4.44 -10.23
N ASN A 47 -1.84 3.63 -10.32
CA ASN A 47 -1.82 2.29 -9.79
C ASN A 47 -0.73 2.20 -8.73
N LEU A 48 -1.12 1.95 -7.49
CA LEU A 48 -0.17 1.72 -6.40
C LEU A 48 -0.26 0.28 -5.96
N VAL A 49 0.87 -0.43 -6.06
CA VAL A 49 1.00 -1.80 -5.56
C VAL A 49 1.85 -1.72 -4.30
N PHE A 50 1.28 -2.09 -3.17
CA PHE A 50 2.00 -2.09 -1.91
C PHE A 50 2.55 -3.48 -1.63
N ASP A 51 3.87 -3.58 -1.50
CA ASP A 51 4.53 -4.82 -1.10
C ASP A 51 4.61 -4.84 0.42
N LEU A 52 3.80 -5.67 1.03
CA LEU A 52 3.68 -5.78 2.49
C LEU A 52 4.37 -7.02 3.04
N SER A 53 5.18 -7.72 2.22
CA SER A 53 5.81 -8.95 2.65
C SER A 53 6.78 -8.75 3.81
N GLY A 54 7.37 -7.56 3.92
CA GLY A 54 8.26 -7.22 5.04
C GLY A 54 7.58 -6.47 6.18
N LEU A 55 6.28 -6.22 6.08
CA LEU A 55 5.54 -5.55 7.14
C LEU A 55 5.12 -6.58 8.18
N THR A 56 5.50 -6.35 9.45
CA THR A 56 5.29 -7.33 10.51
C THR A 56 4.14 -6.96 11.43
N ARG A 57 3.80 -5.67 11.54
CA ARG A 57 2.70 -5.22 12.39
C ARG A 57 2.04 -3.98 11.81
N ILE A 58 0.73 -3.87 12.05
CA ILE A 58 -0.06 -2.71 11.64
C ILE A 58 -1.15 -2.50 12.70
N ASP A 59 -1.50 -1.25 12.96
CA ASP A 59 -2.62 -0.91 13.84
C ASP A 59 -3.64 -0.06 13.08
N SER A 60 -4.62 0.51 13.80
CA SER A 60 -5.67 1.31 13.17
C SER A 60 -5.12 2.54 12.46
N THR A 61 -4.00 3.11 12.92
CA THR A 61 -3.37 4.25 12.24
C THR A 61 -2.87 3.81 10.87
N GLY A 62 -2.15 2.68 10.80
CA GLY A 62 -1.67 2.15 9.54
C GLY A 62 -2.81 1.74 8.61
N ILE A 63 -3.83 1.07 9.14
CA ILE A 63 -5.03 0.72 8.38
C ILE A 63 -5.66 1.99 7.78
N GLY A 64 -5.75 3.06 8.57
CA GLY A 64 -6.29 4.34 8.11
C GLY A 64 -5.52 4.92 6.94
N ARG A 65 -4.19 4.72 6.89
CA ARG A 65 -3.38 5.18 5.75
C ARG A 65 -3.78 4.48 4.47
N PHE A 66 -4.09 3.18 4.53
CA PHE A 66 -4.53 2.44 3.35
C PHE A 66 -5.96 2.83 2.94
N ILE A 67 -6.84 3.11 3.90
CA ILE A 67 -8.18 3.61 3.59
C ILE A 67 -8.08 4.96 2.87
N ASP A 68 -7.26 5.89 3.37
CA ASP A 68 -7.07 7.20 2.74
C ASP A 68 -6.49 7.06 1.34
N THR A 69 -5.50 6.18 1.16
CA THR A 69 -4.88 5.91 -0.12
C THR A 69 -5.90 5.37 -1.12
N TYR A 70 -6.70 4.41 -0.67
CA TYR A 70 -7.75 3.82 -1.50
C TYR A 70 -8.72 4.89 -2.00
N GLY A 71 -9.20 5.74 -1.10
CA GLY A 71 -10.14 6.80 -1.45
C GLY A 71 -9.54 7.80 -2.44
N ARG A 72 -8.28 8.19 -2.21
CA ARG A 72 -7.57 9.13 -3.08
C ARG A 72 -7.40 8.57 -4.50
N LEU A 73 -7.02 7.31 -4.60
CA LEU A 73 -6.84 6.66 -5.90
C LEU A 73 -8.18 6.49 -6.62
N LYS A 74 -9.24 6.15 -5.90
CA LYS A 74 -10.56 6.05 -6.50
C LYS A 74 -11.01 7.37 -7.11
N GLN A 75 -10.76 8.48 -6.42
CA GLN A 75 -11.10 9.82 -6.93
C GLN A 75 -10.30 10.16 -8.17
N SER A 76 -9.09 9.63 -8.30
CA SER A 76 -8.21 9.89 -9.44
C SER A 76 -8.39 8.90 -10.58
N GLY A 77 -9.31 7.96 -10.46
CA GLY A 77 -9.53 6.93 -11.48
C GLY A 77 -8.51 5.81 -11.42
N GLY A 78 -7.81 5.66 -10.30
CA GLY A 78 -6.77 4.67 -10.12
C GLY A 78 -7.19 3.50 -9.25
N GLN A 79 -6.21 2.70 -8.86
CA GLN A 79 -6.46 1.52 -8.04
C GLN A 79 -5.29 1.23 -7.11
N MET A 80 -5.60 0.55 -6.01
CA MET A 80 -4.62 0.11 -5.02
C MET A 80 -4.67 -1.42 -4.95
N ARG A 81 -3.50 -2.05 -4.95
CA ARG A 81 -3.38 -3.49 -4.76
C ARG A 81 -2.36 -3.77 -3.66
N LEU A 82 -2.63 -4.79 -2.84
CA LEU A 82 -1.78 -5.15 -1.71
C LEU A 82 -1.20 -6.54 -1.94
N ALA A 83 0.11 -6.67 -1.81
CA ALA A 83 0.82 -7.91 -2.09
C ALA A 83 1.56 -8.39 -0.85
N GLY A 84 1.51 -9.68 -0.59
CA GLY A 84 2.34 -10.32 0.42
C GLY A 84 1.92 -10.11 1.86
N ALA A 85 0.74 -9.55 2.12
CA ALA A 85 0.26 -9.40 3.49
C ALA A 85 0.08 -10.77 4.14
N ALA A 86 0.63 -10.95 5.34
CA ALA A 86 0.60 -12.24 6.02
C ALA A 86 0.54 -12.04 7.54
N GLY A 87 0.23 -13.12 8.26
CA GLY A 87 0.26 -13.15 9.72
C GLY A 87 -0.63 -12.08 10.35
N ALA A 88 -0.06 -11.36 11.31
CA ALA A 88 -0.79 -10.35 12.07
C ALA A 88 -1.30 -9.21 11.19
N VAL A 89 -0.57 -8.86 10.14
CA VAL A 89 -0.97 -7.80 9.21
C VAL A 89 -2.21 -8.24 8.43
N ARG A 90 -2.18 -9.43 7.87
CA ARG A 90 -3.33 -9.96 7.12
C ARG A 90 -4.55 -10.08 8.04
N GLU A 91 -4.34 -10.51 9.28
CA GLU A 91 -5.42 -10.65 10.25
C GLU A 91 -6.09 -9.31 10.57
N GLN A 92 -5.31 -8.22 10.66
CA GLN A 92 -5.90 -6.90 10.92
C GLN A 92 -6.81 -6.45 9.78
N PHE A 93 -6.43 -6.72 8.53
CA PHE A 93 -7.29 -6.43 7.40
C PHE A 93 -8.56 -7.28 7.44
N ARG A 94 -8.44 -8.54 7.83
CA ARG A 94 -9.60 -9.43 7.96
C ARG A 94 -10.56 -8.96 9.05
N LEU A 95 -10.02 -8.58 10.21
CA LEU A 95 -10.84 -8.14 11.35
C LEU A 95 -11.59 -6.84 11.05
N THR A 96 -11.01 -5.99 10.23
CA THR A 96 -11.65 -4.73 9.82
C THR A 96 -12.52 -4.89 8.57
N ARG A 97 -12.62 -6.11 8.04
CA ARG A 97 -13.38 -6.47 6.85
C ARG A 97 -12.89 -5.79 5.57
N LEU A 98 -11.66 -5.30 5.58
CA LEU A 98 -11.06 -4.67 4.40
C LEU A 98 -10.57 -5.70 3.40
N ASP A 99 -10.49 -6.96 3.79
CA ASP A 99 -10.18 -8.05 2.86
C ASP A 99 -11.28 -8.24 1.81
N HIS A 100 -12.46 -7.65 2.00
CA HIS A 100 -13.54 -7.62 1.00
C HIS A 100 -13.56 -6.34 0.19
N VAL A 101 -12.81 -5.32 0.60
CA VAL A 101 -12.77 -4.02 -0.06
C VAL A 101 -11.50 -3.86 -0.89
N PHE A 102 -10.36 -4.22 -0.31
CA PHE A 102 -9.06 -4.10 -0.98
C PHE A 102 -8.73 -5.39 -1.75
N SER A 103 -7.93 -5.24 -2.79
CA SER A 103 -7.48 -6.38 -3.60
C SER A 103 -6.16 -6.90 -3.05
N PHE A 104 -6.14 -8.16 -2.64
CA PHE A 104 -4.97 -8.80 -2.04
C PHE A 104 -4.40 -9.86 -2.98
N TYR A 105 -3.08 -9.91 -3.06
CA TYR A 105 -2.35 -10.83 -3.91
C TYR A 105 -1.20 -11.46 -3.13
N PRO A 106 -0.79 -12.68 -3.47
CA PRO A 106 0.30 -13.34 -2.74
C PRO A 106 1.67 -12.72 -3.00
N THR A 107 1.88 -12.13 -4.18
CA THR A 107 3.18 -11.56 -4.56
C THR A 107 2.98 -10.27 -5.33
N VAL A 108 4.07 -9.49 -5.44
CA VAL A 108 4.06 -8.27 -6.27
C VAL A 108 3.80 -8.62 -7.74
N GLU A 109 4.39 -9.70 -8.23
CA GLU A 109 4.17 -10.13 -9.62
C GLU A 109 2.69 -10.38 -9.90
N ALA A 110 2.03 -11.11 -9.00
CA ALA A 110 0.60 -11.36 -9.15
C ALA A 110 -0.21 -10.06 -9.06
N ALA A 111 0.20 -9.16 -8.18
CA ALA A 111 -0.50 -7.88 -7.99
C ALA A 111 -0.34 -6.95 -9.19
N CYS A 112 0.70 -7.14 -9.99
CA CYS A 112 0.96 -6.29 -11.16
C CYS A 112 0.29 -6.80 -12.43
N GLN A 113 -0.27 -8.00 -12.42
CA GLN A 113 -0.92 -8.56 -13.60
C GLN A 113 -2.16 -7.75 -13.96
N GLY A 114 -2.33 -7.49 -15.25
CA GLY A 114 -3.47 -6.73 -15.75
C GLY A 114 -3.32 -5.22 -15.61
N ILE A 115 -2.19 -4.73 -15.07
CA ILE A 115 -1.91 -3.30 -15.02
C ILE A 115 -1.26 -2.89 -16.33
N PRO A 116 -1.78 -1.85 -17.00
CA PRO A 116 -1.17 -1.38 -18.26
C PRO A 116 0.27 -0.91 -18.02
N VAL A 117 1.16 -1.30 -18.96
CA VAL A 117 2.59 -0.93 -18.87
C VAL A 117 2.99 0.15 -19.89
N SER A 118 2.05 0.67 -20.60
CA SER A 118 2.32 1.72 -21.58
C SER A 118 1.88 3.09 -21.11
#